data_48772d453e82d9cdb555c4b39a772c5f
#
_entry.id   48772d453e82d9cdb555c4b39a772c5f
#
_cell.length_a   1.000
_cell.length_b   1.000
_cell.length_c   1.000
_cell.angle_alpha   90.00
_cell.angle_beta   90.00
_cell.angle_gamma   90.00
#
_symmetry.space_group_name_H-M   'P 1'
#
loop_
_entity.id
_entity.type
_entity.pdbx_description
1 polymer ?
#
loop_
_entity_poly.entity_id
_entity_poly.type
_entity_poly.pdbx_seq_one_letter_code
_entity_poly.pdbx_strand_id
1 'polypeptide(L)'
;MFGKKMIASAYLAKQMQAFLDERNAEGLLAYMQRLSNAARRSADALLGESLLVEIEEEAFWLFFSEMVRRAPKAYLGTFLKAAGVRLAKGQLNVANPLFLKFAAEEATPIDRTKCLDALLPLIKQPEDAERVLDAFFCKEQKTAPGRALALLKVPTDACNYLLFKTMKQTDDLVLVRKVCLRLLQRGGGASFNLAGILAGYFGIQSLPAAFSLKIEPYQYSHLEESYGNFLKYLRQ
;
A
#
# COMPACT_ATOMS: atom_id res chain seq x y z
N MET A 1 16.93 -36.81 11.46
CA MET A 1 16.47 -36.02 10.30
C MET A 1 16.42 -34.50 10.56
N PHE A 2 16.14 -34.04 11.78
CA PHE A 2 16.08 -32.60 12.14
C PHE A 2 17.42 -31.85 11.99
N GLY A 3 18.55 -32.45 12.39
CA GLY A 3 19.86 -31.78 12.33
C GLY A 3 20.34 -31.41 10.92
N LYS A 4 20.10 -32.26 9.92
CA LYS A 4 20.50 -31.98 8.52
C LYS A 4 19.71 -30.83 7.89
N LYS A 5 18.43 -30.65 8.24
CA LYS A 5 17.61 -29.51 7.77
C LYS A 5 18.05 -28.18 8.39
N MET A 6 18.41 -28.17 9.68
CA MET A 6 18.93 -26.98 10.36
C MET A 6 20.26 -26.52 9.80
N ILE A 7 21.19 -27.45 9.53
CA ILE A 7 22.50 -27.14 8.96
C ILE A 7 22.37 -26.57 7.55
N ALA A 8 21.48 -27.14 6.72
CA ALA A 8 21.22 -26.63 5.37
C ALA A 8 20.62 -25.22 5.40
N SER A 9 19.71 -24.92 6.33
CA SER A 9 19.12 -23.59 6.49
C SER A 9 20.13 -22.54 6.95
N ALA A 10 21.01 -22.89 7.90
CA ALA A 10 22.06 -22.00 8.37
C ALA A 10 23.11 -21.70 7.28
N TYR A 11 23.45 -22.71 6.46
CA TYR A 11 24.34 -22.51 5.32
C TYR A 11 23.72 -21.57 4.27
N LEU A 12 22.45 -21.76 3.91
CA LEU A 12 21.73 -20.88 3.00
C LEU A 12 21.70 -19.44 3.51
N ALA A 13 21.36 -19.27 4.79
CA ALA A 13 21.32 -17.95 5.41
C ALA A 13 22.69 -17.25 5.34
N LYS A 14 23.76 -17.96 5.67
CA LYS A 14 25.15 -17.42 5.61
C LYS A 14 25.55 -17.02 4.19
N GLN A 15 25.23 -17.83 3.18
CA GLN A 15 25.55 -17.51 1.79
C GLN A 15 24.76 -16.29 1.30
N MET A 16 23.49 -16.23 1.63
CA MET A 16 22.63 -15.10 1.23
C MET A 16 23.04 -13.82 1.96
N GLN A 17 23.39 -13.90 3.25
CA GLN A 17 23.88 -12.76 4.03
C GLN A 17 25.14 -12.16 3.42
N ALA A 18 26.07 -12.97 2.95
CA ALA A 18 27.29 -12.48 2.28
C ALA A 18 26.96 -11.60 1.06
N PHE A 19 25.99 -12.00 0.22
CA PHE A 19 25.55 -11.16 -0.90
C PHE A 19 24.90 -9.86 -0.45
N LEU A 20 24.17 -9.89 0.68
CA LEU A 20 23.54 -8.69 1.23
C LEU A 20 24.58 -7.72 1.78
N ASP A 21 25.57 -8.23 2.51
CA ASP A 21 26.68 -7.45 3.10
C ASP A 21 27.53 -6.79 2.00
N GLU A 22 27.76 -7.52 0.90
CA GLU A 22 28.47 -7.03 -0.28
C GLU A 22 27.60 -6.13 -1.20
N ARG A 23 26.34 -5.92 -0.89
CA ARG A 23 25.33 -5.23 -1.73
C ARG A 23 25.26 -5.80 -3.16
N ASN A 24 25.50 -7.11 -3.30
CA ASN A 24 25.57 -7.83 -4.57
C ASN A 24 24.22 -8.47 -4.94
N ALA A 25 23.27 -7.64 -5.39
CA ALA A 25 21.93 -8.10 -5.76
C ALA A 25 21.94 -9.05 -6.96
N GLU A 26 22.84 -8.84 -7.92
CA GLU A 26 22.99 -9.71 -9.09
C GLU A 26 23.51 -11.10 -8.70
N GLY A 27 24.52 -11.14 -7.83
CA GLY A 27 25.04 -12.39 -7.28
C GLY A 27 23.99 -13.16 -6.50
N LEU A 28 23.21 -12.48 -5.66
CA LEU A 28 22.10 -13.10 -4.93
C LEU A 28 21.05 -13.66 -5.90
N LEU A 29 20.65 -12.91 -6.90
CA LEU A 29 19.69 -13.36 -7.91
C LEU A 29 20.18 -14.61 -8.64
N ALA A 30 21.44 -14.61 -9.10
CA ALA A 30 22.05 -15.74 -9.79
C ALA A 30 22.17 -16.98 -8.86
N TYR A 31 22.49 -16.75 -7.59
CA TYR A 31 22.51 -17.80 -6.57
C TYR A 31 21.14 -18.42 -6.37
N MET A 32 20.12 -17.60 -6.15
CA MET A 32 18.73 -18.04 -5.98
C MET A 32 18.21 -18.84 -7.17
N GLN A 33 18.60 -18.47 -8.40
CA GLN A 33 18.20 -19.17 -9.63
C GLN A 33 18.80 -20.57 -9.75
N ARG A 34 19.97 -20.80 -9.18
CA ARG A 34 20.66 -22.11 -9.21
C ARG A 34 20.18 -23.09 -8.14
N LEU A 35 19.40 -22.62 -7.18
CA LEU A 35 18.87 -23.49 -6.12
C LEU A 35 17.82 -24.46 -6.67
N SER A 36 17.80 -25.68 -6.12
CA SER A 36 16.71 -26.61 -6.35
C SER A 36 15.38 -26.01 -5.83
N ASN A 37 14.24 -26.47 -6.34
CA ASN A 37 12.93 -25.96 -5.93
C ASN A 37 12.71 -26.02 -4.40
N ALA A 38 13.17 -27.06 -3.73
CA ALA A 38 13.04 -27.20 -2.29
C ALA A 38 13.94 -26.18 -1.53
N ALA A 39 15.21 -26.04 -1.94
CA ALA A 39 16.13 -25.07 -1.36
C ALA A 39 15.68 -23.63 -1.64
N ARG A 40 15.14 -23.36 -2.83
CA ARG A 40 14.61 -22.05 -3.21
C ARG A 40 13.47 -21.62 -2.31
N ARG A 41 12.50 -22.48 -2.02
CA ARG A 41 11.41 -22.15 -1.08
C ARG A 41 11.93 -21.77 0.31
N SER A 42 12.95 -22.48 0.79
CA SER A 42 13.59 -22.17 2.07
C SER A 42 14.34 -20.84 2.02
N ALA A 43 15.04 -20.57 0.91
CA ALA A 43 15.75 -19.32 0.68
C ALA A 43 14.79 -18.13 0.54
N ASP A 44 13.67 -18.28 -0.17
CA ASP A 44 12.64 -17.24 -0.30
C ASP A 44 12.03 -16.90 1.06
N ALA A 45 11.77 -17.89 1.90
CA ALA A 45 11.27 -17.68 3.25
C ALA A 45 12.31 -16.94 4.12
N LEU A 46 13.56 -17.40 4.12
CA LEU A 46 14.66 -16.72 4.84
C LEU A 46 14.84 -15.28 4.38
N LEU A 47 14.83 -15.05 3.06
CA LEU A 47 14.96 -13.72 2.49
C LEU A 47 13.86 -12.78 3.00
N GLY A 48 12.58 -13.20 2.88
CA GLY A 48 11.43 -12.35 3.21
C GLY A 48 11.12 -12.23 4.70
N GLU A 49 11.47 -13.22 5.52
CA GLU A 49 11.10 -13.26 6.94
C GLU A 49 12.23 -12.76 7.88
N SER A 50 13.47 -12.79 7.41
CA SER A 50 14.63 -12.44 8.24
C SER A 50 15.55 -11.44 7.54
N LEU A 51 16.20 -11.84 6.46
CA LEU A 51 17.32 -11.09 5.89
C LEU A 51 16.89 -9.68 5.41
N LEU A 52 15.84 -9.57 4.60
CA LEU A 52 15.34 -8.28 4.12
C LEU A 52 14.71 -7.42 5.22
N VAL A 53 14.33 -8.02 6.35
CA VAL A 53 13.76 -7.28 7.48
C VAL A 53 14.85 -6.55 8.27
N GLU A 54 16.07 -7.05 8.27
CA GLU A 54 17.18 -6.58 9.10
C GLU A 54 18.19 -5.69 8.38
N ILE A 55 18.25 -5.74 7.02
CA ILE A 55 19.20 -4.92 6.25
C ILE A 55 18.87 -3.43 6.31
N GLU A 56 19.85 -2.59 6.02
CA GLU A 56 19.65 -1.14 5.89
C GLU A 56 18.62 -0.78 4.83
N GLU A 57 17.94 0.35 4.99
CA GLU A 57 16.88 0.79 4.07
C GLU A 57 17.39 0.96 2.63
N GLU A 58 18.56 1.58 2.46
CA GLU A 58 19.16 1.75 1.13
C GLU A 58 19.42 0.42 0.46
N ALA A 59 19.99 -0.55 1.19
CA ALA A 59 20.23 -1.89 0.69
C ALA A 59 18.91 -2.59 0.33
N PHE A 60 17.86 -2.44 1.15
CA PHE A 60 16.54 -3.00 0.85
C PHE A 60 16.02 -2.52 -0.51
N TRP A 61 16.07 -1.21 -0.77
CA TRP A 61 15.58 -0.66 -2.02
C TRP A 61 16.47 -0.96 -3.22
N LEU A 62 17.79 -1.11 -3.00
CA LEU A 62 18.71 -1.59 -4.01
C LEU A 62 18.35 -3.01 -4.45
N PHE A 63 18.20 -3.94 -3.50
CA PHE A 63 17.80 -5.31 -3.78
C PHE A 63 16.41 -5.40 -4.40
N PHE A 64 15.48 -4.58 -3.93
CA PHE A 64 14.16 -4.44 -4.55
C PHE A 64 14.29 -4.08 -6.04
N SER A 65 15.00 -2.99 -6.34
CA SER A 65 15.10 -2.49 -7.73
C SER A 65 15.75 -3.50 -8.66
N GLU A 66 16.76 -4.22 -8.20
CA GLU A 66 17.46 -5.19 -9.04
C GLU A 66 16.72 -6.53 -9.18
N MET A 67 16.19 -7.08 -8.09
CA MET A 67 15.56 -8.40 -8.10
C MET A 67 14.12 -8.35 -8.58
N VAL A 68 13.33 -7.39 -8.11
CA VAL A 68 11.92 -7.28 -8.50
C VAL A 68 11.80 -6.83 -9.94
N ARG A 69 12.60 -5.88 -10.39
CA ARG A 69 12.63 -5.44 -11.79
C ARG A 69 12.90 -6.59 -12.75
N ARG A 70 13.88 -7.44 -12.45
CA ARG A 70 14.26 -8.58 -13.29
C ARG A 70 13.28 -9.76 -13.23
N ALA A 71 12.65 -9.99 -12.08
CA ALA A 71 11.77 -11.12 -11.85
C ALA A 71 10.61 -10.80 -10.89
N PRO A 72 9.68 -9.90 -11.26
CA PRO A 72 8.62 -9.42 -10.36
C PRO A 72 7.72 -10.56 -9.86
N LYS A 73 7.40 -11.53 -10.72
CA LYS A 73 6.59 -12.70 -10.34
C LYS A 73 7.21 -13.55 -9.25
N ALA A 74 8.55 -13.60 -9.19
CA ALA A 74 9.28 -14.41 -8.23
C ALA A 74 9.50 -13.67 -6.90
N TYR A 75 9.84 -12.39 -6.94
CA TYR A 75 10.36 -11.69 -5.76
C TYR A 75 9.46 -10.61 -5.19
N LEU A 76 8.51 -10.04 -5.96
CA LEU A 76 7.64 -8.97 -5.47
C LEU A 76 6.94 -9.35 -4.15
N GLY A 77 6.37 -10.54 -4.06
CA GLY A 77 5.70 -11.02 -2.85
C GLY A 77 6.62 -11.10 -1.64
N THR A 78 7.84 -11.59 -1.84
CA THR A 78 8.88 -11.69 -0.79
C THR A 78 9.25 -10.30 -0.27
N PHE A 79 9.49 -9.34 -1.16
CA PHE A 79 9.81 -7.97 -0.78
C PHE A 79 8.62 -7.24 -0.13
N LEU A 80 7.40 -7.44 -0.61
CA LEU A 80 6.21 -6.84 0.02
C LEU A 80 5.97 -7.37 1.44
N LYS A 81 6.24 -8.66 1.68
CA LYS A 81 6.17 -9.24 3.02
C LYS A 81 7.18 -8.58 3.97
N ALA A 82 8.43 -8.45 3.56
CA ALA A 82 9.47 -7.79 4.35
C ALA A 82 9.17 -6.29 4.54
N ALA A 83 8.71 -5.60 3.48
CA ALA A 83 8.30 -4.19 3.55
C ALA A 83 7.18 -4.00 4.56
N GLY A 84 6.18 -4.90 4.59
CA GLY A 84 5.09 -4.86 5.55
C GLY A 84 5.57 -4.90 7.00
N VAL A 85 6.50 -5.79 7.32
CA VAL A 85 7.09 -5.89 8.67
C VAL A 85 7.85 -4.61 9.03
N ARG A 86 8.62 -4.06 8.11
CA ARG A 86 9.42 -2.86 8.34
C ARG A 86 8.58 -1.60 8.47
N LEU A 87 7.54 -1.45 7.64
CA LEU A 87 6.58 -0.34 7.72
C LEU A 87 5.84 -0.33 9.05
N ALA A 88 5.40 -1.49 9.52
CA ALA A 88 4.75 -1.61 10.83
C ALA A 88 5.66 -1.12 11.98
N LYS A 89 6.98 -1.27 11.82
CA LYS A 89 8.00 -0.79 12.77
C LYS A 89 8.47 0.66 12.51
N GLY A 90 8.00 1.31 11.44
CA GLY A 90 8.49 2.64 11.04
C GLY A 90 9.94 2.64 10.52
N GLN A 91 10.42 1.52 9.97
CA GLN A 91 11.80 1.31 9.53
C GLN A 91 11.96 1.34 8.01
N LEU A 92 10.97 1.82 7.28
CA LEU A 92 11.01 1.87 5.83
C LEU A 92 10.24 3.08 5.31
N ASN A 93 10.81 3.79 4.35
CA ASN A 93 10.14 4.85 3.60
C ASN A 93 9.66 4.31 2.24
N VAL A 94 8.35 4.24 2.04
CA VAL A 94 7.75 3.81 0.76
C VAL A 94 7.83 4.87 -0.33
N ALA A 95 8.09 6.13 0.03
CA ALA A 95 8.32 7.20 -0.95
C ALA A 95 9.76 7.21 -1.48
N ASN A 96 10.50 6.09 -1.34
CA ASN A 96 11.85 5.95 -1.87
C ASN A 96 11.85 6.03 -3.40
N PRO A 97 12.79 6.78 -4.03
CA PRO A 97 12.83 6.98 -5.48
C PRO A 97 12.88 5.69 -6.29
N LEU A 98 13.57 4.65 -5.82
CA LEU A 98 13.66 3.36 -6.53
C LEU A 98 12.29 2.65 -6.57
N PHE A 99 11.55 2.67 -5.47
CA PHE A 99 10.20 2.11 -5.44
C PHE A 99 9.22 2.93 -6.29
N LEU A 100 9.26 4.26 -6.18
CA LEU A 100 8.41 5.14 -6.99
C LEU A 100 8.69 5.00 -8.48
N LYS A 101 9.96 4.82 -8.88
CA LYS A 101 10.33 4.54 -10.27
C LYS A 101 9.74 3.21 -10.75
N PHE A 102 9.89 2.13 -9.98
CA PHE A 102 9.25 0.84 -10.28
C PHE A 102 7.73 1.00 -10.44
N ALA A 103 7.07 1.70 -9.51
CA ALA A 103 5.63 1.93 -9.55
C ALA A 103 5.19 2.68 -10.83
N ALA A 104 5.96 3.69 -11.25
CA ALA A 104 5.62 4.54 -12.38
C ALA A 104 5.94 3.89 -13.75
N GLU A 105 7.02 3.15 -13.84
CA GLU A 105 7.58 2.73 -15.13
C GLU A 105 7.38 1.25 -15.44
N GLU A 106 7.45 0.38 -14.42
CA GLU A 106 7.64 -1.06 -14.60
C GLU A 106 6.47 -1.91 -14.08
N ALA A 107 5.74 -1.42 -13.06
CA ALA A 107 4.68 -2.19 -12.43
C ALA A 107 3.51 -2.47 -13.37
N THR A 108 3.15 -3.75 -13.50
CA THR A 108 1.92 -4.14 -14.19
C THR A 108 0.69 -3.80 -13.33
N PRO A 109 -0.55 -3.79 -13.91
CA PRO A 109 -1.77 -3.61 -13.12
C PRO A 109 -1.90 -4.62 -11.96
N ILE A 110 -1.40 -5.85 -12.15
CA ILE A 110 -1.40 -6.89 -11.11
C ILE A 110 -0.41 -6.54 -10.00
N ASP A 111 0.80 -6.11 -10.37
CA ASP A 111 1.82 -5.72 -9.40
C ASP A 111 1.39 -4.51 -8.61
N ARG A 112 0.78 -3.51 -9.27
CA ARG A 112 0.15 -2.35 -8.63
C ARG A 112 -0.87 -2.78 -7.57
N THR A 113 -1.80 -3.66 -7.93
CA THR A 113 -2.81 -4.15 -6.99
C THR A 113 -2.17 -4.80 -5.78
N LYS A 114 -1.18 -5.67 -5.98
CA LYS A 114 -0.45 -6.32 -4.88
C LYS A 114 0.27 -5.32 -3.99
N CYS A 115 0.95 -4.34 -4.58
CA CYS A 115 1.65 -3.30 -3.81
C CYS A 115 0.68 -2.47 -2.99
N LEU A 116 -0.40 -1.99 -3.60
CA LEU A 116 -1.38 -1.14 -2.91
C LEU A 116 -2.12 -1.91 -1.81
N ASP A 117 -2.55 -3.15 -2.07
CA ASP A 117 -3.22 -3.99 -1.07
C ASP A 117 -2.29 -4.32 0.13
N ALA A 118 -0.97 -4.47 -0.10
CA ALA A 118 -0.02 -4.79 0.95
C ALA A 118 0.48 -3.56 1.73
N LEU A 119 0.68 -2.43 1.08
CA LEU A 119 1.41 -1.30 1.66
C LEU A 119 0.49 -0.18 2.15
N LEU A 120 -0.60 0.16 1.44
CA LEU A 120 -1.49 1.26 1.84
C LEU A 120 -2.02 1.14 3.27
N PRO A 121 -2.41 -0.06 3.77
CA PRO A 121 -2.88 -0.20 5.16
C PRO A 121 -1.84 0.18 6.22
N LEU A 122 -0.57 0.19 5.85
CA LEU A 122 0.55 0.37 6.76
C LEU A 122 1.17 1.78 6.65
N ILE A 123 0.86 2.52 5.60
CA ILE A 123 1.35 3.90 5.41
C ILE A 123 0.54 4.83 6.32
N LYS A 124 1.23 5.49 7.24
CA LYS A 124 0.62 6.38 8.22
C LYS A 124 0.50 7.82 7.71
N GLN A 125 1.47 8.26 6.91
CA GLN A 125 1.52 9.63 6.41
C GLN A 125 0.75 9.74 5.08
N PRO A 126 -0.24 10.63 4.98
CA PRO A 126 -1.00 10.82 3.74
C PRO A 126 -0.11 11.19 2.55
N GLU A 127 0.94 11.98 2.79
CA GLU A 127 1.87 12.46 1.76
C GLU A 127 2.61 11.29 1.10
N ASP A 128 3.04 10.30 1.89
CA ASP A 128 3.72 9.11 1.36
C ASP A 128 2.74 8.22 0.58
N ALA A 129 1.53 8.05 1.09
CA ALA A 129 0.48 7.33 0.37
C ALA A 129 0.11 8.04 -0.95
N GLU A 130 0.05 9.37 -0.97
CA GLU A 130 -0.21 10.15 -2.17
C GLU A 130 0.89 9.95 -3.21
N ARG A 131 2.17 10.05 -2.82
CA ARG A 131 3.30 9.83 -3.73
C ARG A 131 3.27 8.44 -4.37
N VAL A 132 2.96 7.42 -3.56
CA VAL A 132 2.82 6.04 -4.05
C VAL A 132 1.66 5.92 -5.05
N LEU A 133 0.51 6.51 -4.75
CA LEU A 133 -0.64 6.53 -5.66
C LEU A 133 -0.32 7.30 -6.95
N ASP A 134 0.32 8.45 -6.84
CA ASP A 134 0.72 9.24 -8.01
C ASP A 134 1.64 8.45 -8.93
N ALA A 135 2.63 7.74 -8.37
CA ALA A 135 3.52 6.90 -9.16
C ALA A 135 2.77 5.77 -9.88
N PHE A 136 1.89 5.04 -9.18
CA PHE A 136 1.16 3.92 -9.79
C PHE A 136 0.11 4.33 -10.82
N PHE A 137 -0.42 5.54 -10.73
CA PHE A 137 -1.48 6.03 -11.62
C PHE A 137 -1.02 7.12 -12.59
N CYS A 138 0.28 7.44 -12.66
CA CYS A 138 0.83 8.53 -13.48
C CYS A 138 0.55 8.39 -14.99
N LYS A 139 0.39 7.16 -15.47
CA LYS A 139 0.11 6.87 -16.90
C LYS A 139 -1.38 6.83 -17.25
N GLU A 140 -2.26 6.95 -16.28
CA GLU A 140 -3.70 6.86 -16.50
C GLU A 140 -4.30 8.22 -16.86
N GLN A 141 -5.08 8.29 -17.95
CA GLN A 141 -5.78 9.52 -18.35
C GLN A 141 -6.87 9.94 -17.36
N LYS A 142 -7.51 8.96 -16.67
CA LYS A 142 -8.53 9.17 -15.64
C LYS A 142 -8.10 8.47 -14.37
N THR A 143 -7.30 9.14 -13.56
CA THR A 143 -6.72 8.57 -12.32
C THR A 143 -7.74 8.41 -11.20
N ALA A 144 -8.75 9.29 -11.11
CA ALA A 144 -9.69 9.34 -9.99
C ALA A 144 -10.42 8.01 -9.71
N PRO A 145 -10.99 7.27 -10.70
CA PRO A 145 -11.65 6.00 -10.41
C PRO A 145 -10.71 4.93 -9.85
N GLY A 146 -9.52 4.80 -10.43
CA GLY A 146 -8.53 3.82 -9.98
C GLY A 146 -8.02 4.10 -8.57
N ARG A 147 -7.70 5.36 -8.29
CA ARG A 147 -7.28 5.82 -6.95
C ARG A 147 -8.39 5.61 -5.93
N ALA A 148 -9.64 5.98 -6.25
CA ALA A 148 -10.78 5.80 -5.37
C ALA A 148 -11.01 4.32 -5.01
N LEU A 149 -10.92 3.41 -6.00
CA LEU A 149 -11.05 1.97 -5.75
C LEU A 149 -9.97 1.42 -4.84
N ALA A 150 -8.72 1.87 -4.99
CA ALA A 150 -7.62 1.47 -4.12
C ALA A 150 -7.84 1.96 -2.67
N LEU A 151 -8.18 3.24 -2.52
CA LEU A 151 -8.38 3.88 -1.22
C LEU A 151 -9.62 3.36 -0.48
N LEU A 152 -10.69 3.03 -1.20
CA LEU A 152 -11.91 2.44 -0.62
C LEU A 152 -11.67 1.10 0.07
N LYS A 153 -10.65 0.34 -0.30
CA LYS A 153 -10.31 -0.94 0.34
C LYS A 153 -9.71 -0.76 1.74
N VAL A 154 -9.14 0.41 2.03
CA VAL A 154 -8.31 0.64 3.21
C VAL A 154 -8.94 1.70 4.10
N PRO A 155 -9.54 1.33 5.27
CA PRO A 155 -10.26 2.25 6.15
C PRO A 155 -9.35 3.00 7.12
N THR A 156 -8.15 3.45 6.70
CA THR A 156 -7.27 4.29 7.51
C THR A 156 -7.58 5.76 7.32
N ASP A 157 -7.22 6.60 8.30
CA ASP A 157 -7.43 8.04 8.23
C ASP A 157 -6.70 8.66 7.04
N ALA A 158 -5.46 8.23 6.78
CA ALA A 158 -4.69 8.67 5.61
C ALA A 158 -5.43 8.35 4.29
N CYS A 159 -5.94 7.13 4.15
CA CYS A 159 -6.68 6.73 2.95
C CYS A 159 -8.03 7.43 2.82
N ASN A 160 -8.75 7.65 3.92
CA ASN A 160 -10.00 8.40 3.92
C ASN A 160 -9.77 9.88 3.53
N TYR A 161 -8.68 10.49 4.04
CA TYR A 161 -8.27 11.82 3.65
C TYR A 161 -7.97 11.93 2.15
N LEU A 162 -7.15 11.01 1.63
CA LEU A 162 -6.81 11.00 0.21
C LEU A 162 -8.01 10.68 -0.69
N LEU A 163 -8.93 9.85 -0.23
CA LEU A 163 -10.17 9.58 -0.95
C LEU A 163 -11.01 10.86 -1.08
N PHE A 164 -11.16 11.62 0.00
CA PHE A 164 -11.82 12.92 -0.04
C PHE A 164 -11.12 13.89 -1.01
N LYS A 165 -9.78 14.02 -0.89
CA LYS A 165 -8.97 14.86 -1.79
C LYS A 165 -9.15 14.45 -3.25
N THR A 166 -9.11 13.15 -3.55
CA THR A 166 -9.31 12.61 -4.90
C THR A 166 -10.70 12.94 -5.43
N MET A 167 -11.74 12.82 -4.59
CA MET A 167 -13.11 13.13 -5.01
C MET A 167 -13.30 14.62 -5.25
N LYS A 168 -12.71 15.50 -4.45
CA LYS A 168 -12.78 16.96 -4.68
C LYS A 168 -12.19 17.41 -6.02
N GLN A 169 -11.28 16.62 -6.58
CA GLN A 169 -10.62 16.93 -7.86
C GLN A 169 -11.37 16.38 -9.08
N THR A 170 -12.52 15.71 -8.88
CA THR A 170 -13.30 15.14 -9.99
C THR A 170 -14.60 15.87 -10.18
N ASP A 171 -15.00 16.04 -11.45
CA ASP A 171 -16.32 16.53 -11.84
C ASP A 171 -17.33 15.39 -12.07
N ASP A 172 -16.89 14.12 -11.88
CA ASP A 172 -17.71 12.94 -12.10
C ASP A 172 -18.60 12.64 -10.88
N LEU A 173 -19.78 13.26 -10.85
CA LEU A 173 -20.80 13.04 -9.81
C LEU A 173 -21.26 11.58 -9.72
N VAL A 174 -21.20 10.82 -10.81
CA VAL A 174 -21.56 9.39 -10.80
C VAL A 174 -20.52 8.61 -10.02
N LEU A 175 -19.23 8.94 -10.21
CA LEU A 175 -18.16 8.34 -9.43
C LEU A 175 -18.30 8.70 -7.94
N VAL A 176 -18.51 9.99 -7.61
CA VAL A 176 -18.70 10.44 -6.22
C VAL A 176 -19.84 9.68 -5.56
N ARG A 177 -20.99 9.57 -6.22
CA ARG A 177 -22.15 8.81 -5.71
C ARG A 177 -21.80 7.34 -5.48
N LYS A 178 -21.09 6.69 -6.40
CA LYS A 178 -20.62 5.30 -6.22
C LYS A 178 -19.69 5.17 -5.01
N VAL A 179 -18.80 6.13 -4.82
CA VAL A 179 -17.88 6.16 -3.67
C VAL A 179 -18.68 6.29 -2.36
N CYS A 180 -19.63 7.21 -2.27
CA CYS A 180 -20.51 7.35 -1.11
C CYS A 180 -21.24 6.03 -0.78
N LEU A 181 -21.83 5.39 -1.78
CA LEU A 181 -22.52 4.11 -1.59
C LEU A 181 -21.57 3.00 -1.09
N ARG A 182 -20.34 2.94 -1.60
CA ARG A 182 -19.34 1.99 -1.15
C ARG A 182 -18.86 2.26 0.28
N LEU A 183 -18.70 3.52 0.66
CA LEU A 183 -18.39 3.92 2.03
C LEU A 183 -19.48 3.48 2.99
N LEU A 184 -20.75 3.69 2.62
CA LEU A 184 -21.90 3.24 3.42
C LEU A 184 -21.96 1.71 3.54
N GLN A 185 -21.67 0.97 2.45
CA GLN A 185 -21.59 -0.48 2.45
C GLN A 185 -20.41 -1.01 3.31
N ARG A 186 -19.28 -0.31 3.28
CA ARG A 186 -18.10 -0.66 4.11
C ARG A 186 -18.43 -0.56 5.59
N GLY A 187 -19.27 0.38 5.99
CA GLY A 187 -19.70 0.58 7.36
C GLY A 187 -18.65 1.27 8.25
N GLY A 188 -19.01 1.46 9.52
CA GLY A 188 -18.19 2.13 10.51
C GLY A 188 -18.30 3.66 10.49
N GLY A 189 -18.10 4.30 11.66
CA GLY A 189 -18.29 5.74 11.84
C GLY A 189 -17.50 6.60 10.87
N ALA A 190 -16.22 6.32 10.67
CA ALA A 190 -15.36 7.08 9.75
C ALA A 190 -15.87 7.01 8.29
N SER A 191 -16.36 5.83 7.85
CA SER A 191 -16.94 5.67 6.51
C SER A 191 -18.23 6.43 6.33
N PHE A 192 -19.11 6.39 7.32
CA PHE A 192 -20.38 7.14 7.30
C PHE A 192 -20.12 8.64 7.30
N ASN A 193 -19.20 9.11 8.13
CA ASN A 193 -18.81 10.52 8.18
C ASN A 193 -18.28 10.99 6.82
N LEU A 194 -17.36 10.25 6.22
CA LEU A 194 -16.80 10.60 4.91
C LEU A 194 -17.88 10.59 3.81
N ALA A 195 -18.78 9.61 3.81
CA ALA A 195 -19.90 9.58 2.86
C ALA A 195 -20.81 10.79 3.00
N GLY A 196 -21.13 11.19 4.24
CA GLY A 196 -21.92 12.38 4.53
C GLY A 196 -21.23 13.67 4.09
N ILE A 197 -19.93 13.81 4.37
CA ILE A 197 -19.11 14.96 3.94
C ILE A 197 -19.11 15.09 2.41
N LEU A 198 -18.86 13.98 1.71
CA LEU A 198 -18.85 13.98 0.24
C LEU A 198 -20.25 14.30 -0.33
N ALA A 199 -21.29 13.69 0.23
CA ALA A 199 -22.66 13.95 -0.21
C ALA A 199 -23.04 15.43 -0.01
N GLY A 200 -22.71 16.01 1.14
CA GLY A 200 -22.93 17.44 1.42
C GLY A 200 -22.12 18.35 0.50
N TYR A 201 -20.84 18.05 0.29
CA TYR A 201 -19.97 18.85 -0.57
C TYR A 201 -20.44 18.90 -2.03
N PHE A 202 -20.94 17.77 -2.56
CA PHE A 202 -21.40 17.66 -3.94
C PHE A 202 -22.92 17.83 -4.11
N GLY A 203 -23.66 18.18 -3.06
CA GLY A 203 -25.10 18.37 -3.11
C GLY A 203 -25.89 17.11 -3.49
N ILE A 204 -25.40 15.92 -3.11
CA ILE A 204 -26.03 14.64 -3.42
C ILE A 204 -27.22 14.42 -2.50
N GLN A 205 -28.45 14.77 -2.96
CA GLN A 205 -29.66 14.70 -2.15
C GLN A 205 -30.26 13.28 -2.04
N SER A 206 -29.87 12.34 -2.89
CA SER A 206 -30.50 11.00 -2.95
C SER A 206 -29.53 9.87 -2.65
N LEU A 207 -29.00 9.82 -1.43
CA LEU A 207 -28.53 8.55 -0.87
C LEU A 207 -29.77 7.72 -0.51
N PRO A 208 -29.76 6.38 -0.67
CA PRO A 208 -30.92 5.54 -0.36
C PRO A 208 -31.46 5.84 1.04
N ALA A 209 -32.78 6.04 1.17
CA ALA A 209 -33.43 6.42 2.43
C ALA A 209 -33.11 5.49 3.62
N ALA A 210 -32.78 4.22 3.35
CA ALA A 210 -32.31 3.28 4.36
C ALA A 210 -31.01 3.73 5.08
N PHE A 211 -30.24 4.62 4.50
CA PHE A 211 -29.02 5.18 5.10
C PHE A 211 -29.25 6.52 5.77
N SER A 212 -30.20 7.33 5.30
CA SER A 212 -30.60 8.60 5.95
C SER A 212 -31.25 8.38 7.31
N LEU A 213 -31.90 7.24 7.54
CA LEU A 213 -32.55 6.91 8.82
C LEU A 213 -31.51 6.43 9.91
N LYS A 214 -30.28 6.13 9.54
CA LYS A 214 -29.22 5.70 10.50
C LYS A 214 -28.34 6.85 10.97
N ILE A 215 -28.44 8.01 10.36
CA ILE A 215 -27.72 9.22 10.76
C ILE A 215 -28.64 9.96 11.73
N GLU A 216 -28.51 9.68 13.03
CA GLU A 216 -29.24 10.43 14.04
C GLU A 216 -28.83 11.91 14.00
N PRO A 217 -29.75 12.87 14.31
CA PRO A 217 -29.44 14.32 14.31
C PRO A 217 -28.21 14.67 15.16
N TYR A 218 -27.92 13.90 16.19
CA TYR A 218 -26.74 14.04 17.04
C TYR A 218 -25.41 13.80 16.29
N GLN A 219 -25.43 13.02 15.24
CA GLN A 219 -24.22 12.77 14.43
C GLN A 219 -23.91 13.91 13.45
N TYR A 220 -24.90 14.76 13.12
CA TYR A 220 -24.68 15.94 12.28
C TYR A 220 -23.84 17.01 12.98
N SER A 221 -24.01 17.24 14.27
CA SER A 221 -23.18 18.19 15.02
C SER A 221 -21.73 17.72 15.17
N HIS A 222 -21.51 16.42 15.35
CA HIS A 222 -20.17 15.82 15.32
C HIS A 222 -19.56 15.81 13.92
N LEU A 223 -20.36 15.72 12.86
CA LEU A 223 -19.89 15.84 11.48
C LEU A 223 -19.39 17.25 11.17
N GLU A 224 -20.08 18.28 11.64
CA GLU A 224 -19.61 19.68 11.49
C GLU A 224 -18.34 19.95 12.27
N GLU A 225 -18.20 19.41 13.48
CA GLU A 225 -17.01 19.55 14.29
C GLU A 225 -15.82 18.75 13.72
N SER A 226 -16.05 17.51 13.31
CA SER A 226 -15.05 16.67 12.64
C SER A 226 -14.67 17.24 11.28
N TYR A 227 -15.64 17.82 10.55
CA TYR A 227 -15.38 18.53 9.30
C TYR A 227 -14.61 19.83 9.54
N GLY A 228 -14.94 20.58 10.58
CA GLY A 228 -14.21 21.79 10.99
C GLY A 228 -12.77 21.47 11.39
N ASN A 229 -12.53 20.40 12.11
CA ASN A 229 -11.21 19.93 12.49
C ASN A 229 -10.45 19.38 11.30
N PHE A 230 -11.11 18.65 10.41
CA PHE A 230 -10.56 18.17 9.15
C PHE A 230 -10.17 19.33 8.21
N LEU A 231 -11.02 20.38 8.11
CA LEU A 231 -10.67 21.58 7.34
C LEU A 231 -9.53 22.39 7.97
N LYS A 232 -9.39 22.40 9.30
CA LYS A 232 -8.23 23.02 9.97
C LYS A 232 -6.96 22.26 9.69
N TYR A 233 -7.02 20.93 9.69
CA TYR A 233 -5.89 20.05 9.31
C TYR A 233 -5.47 20.24 7.84
N LEU A 234 -6.45 20.52 6.94
CA LEU A 234 -6.18 20.81 5.53
C LEU A 234 -5.52 22.18 5.27
N ARG A 235 -5.56 23.09 6.25
CA ARG A 235 -5.02 24.46 6.13
C ARG A 235 -3.67 24.63 6.79
N GLN A 236 -3.17 23.63 7.49
CA GLN A 236 -1.82 23.56 8.05
C GLN A 236 -0.89 22.86 7.05
#